data_a8dcc83914ca38b9db0d5a222a7f07d7
#
_entry.id   a8dcc83914ca38b9db0d5a222a7f07d7
#
_cell.length_a   1.000
_cell.length_b   1.000
_cell.length_c   1.000
_cell.angle_alpha   90.00
_cell.angle_beta   90.00
_cell.angle_gamma   90.00
#
_symmetry.space_group_name_H-M   'P 1'
#
loop_
_entity.id
_entity.type
_entity.pdbx_description
1 polymer ?
#
loop_
_entity_poly.entity_id
_entity_poly.type
_entity_poly.pdbx_seq_one_letter_code
_entity_poly.pdbx_strand_id
1 'polypeptide(L)'
;MKRAVLLLLLTPAAARADTPLPPQPLANIALADPVKEAEAKALMATLRCVVCQGQSIADSDADMAASMRALVRQRIAAGESPASIRAWLVARYGEYISYDPPLSGLTWPLWLAPLVLLALGTWLARGSFRRTRR
;
A
#
# COMPACT_ATOMS: atom_id res chain seq x y z
N MET A 1 -28.98 11.45 -53.70
CA MET A 1 -28.70 10.71 -52.45
C MET A 1 -27.30 11.09 -52.03
N LYS A 2 -27.18 12.08 -51.13
CA LYS A 2 -25.89 12.67 -50.71
C LYS A 2 -25.46 12.00 -49.39
N ARG A 3 -24.41 11.15 -49.45
CA ARG A 3 -23.80 10.54 -48.25
C ARG A 3 -22.86 11.58 -47.63
N ALA A 4 -23.33 12.25 -46.56
CA ALA A 4 -22.47 13.08 -45.72
C ALA A 4 -21.58 12.15 -44.88
N VAL A 5 -20.29 12.09 -45.21
CA VAL A 5 -19.26 11.42 -44.38
C VAL A 5 -18.91 12.40 -43.27
N LEU A 6 -19.37 12.10 -42.07
CA LEU A 6 -19.04 12.82 -40.83
C LEU A 6 -17.63 12.36 -40.41
N LEU A 7 -16.60 13.11 -40.82
CA LEU A 7 -15.23 12.94 -40.33
C LEU A 7 -15.16 13.45 -38.89
N LEU A 8 -15.23 12.49 -37.96
CA LEU A 8 -14.99 12.75 -36.53
C LEU A 8 -13.47 12.99 -36.37
N LEU A 9 -13.09 14.26 -36.23
CA LEU A 9 -11.71 14.65 -35.92
C LEU A 9 -11.40 14.19 -34.49
N LEU A 10 -10.78 13.01 -34.33
CA LEU A 10 -10.11 12.60 -33.09
C LEU A 10 -8.90 13.54 -32.91
N THR A 11 -9.07 14.61 -32.20
CA THR A 11 -7.94 15.37 -31.68
C THR A 11 -7.27 14.51 -30.59
N PRO A 12 -5.98 14.16 -30.71
CA PRO A 12 -5.26 13.52 -29.63
C PRO A 12 -5.20 14.55 -28.49
N ALA A 13 -5.91 14.27 -27.39
CA ALA A 13 -5.67 14.96 -26.13
C ALA A 13 -4.22 14.66 -25.75
N ALA A 14 -3.32 15.63 -25.96
CA ALA A 14 -1.97 15.53 -25.46
C ALA A 14 -2.05 15.38 -23.95
N ALA A 15 -1.87 14.13 -23.47
CA ALA A 15 -1.65 13.86 -22.07
C ALA A 15 -0.46 14.70 -21.65
N ARG A 16 -0.70 15.76 -20.88
CA ARG A 16 0.38 16.51 -20.24
C ARG A 16 1.09 15.51 -19.35
N ALA A 17 2.31 15.18 -19.72
CA ALA A 17 3.21 14.45 -18.84
C ALA A 17 3.29 15.22 -17.52
N ASP A 18 3.13 14.49 -16.42
CA ASP A 18 3.17 15.04 -15.07
C ASP A 18 4.37 15.98 -14.94
N THR A 19 4.10 17.25 -14.62
CA THR A 19 5.16 18.18 -14.27
C THR A 19 5.85 17.61 -13.02
N PRO A 20 7.18 17.35 -13.07
CA PRO A 20 7.87 16.83 -11.90
C PRO A 20 7.60 17.72 -10.70
N LEU A 21 7.17 17.12 -9.59
CA LEU A 21 7.00 17.85 -8.35
C LEU A 21 8.35 18.45 -7.94
N PRO A 22 8.37 19.69 -7.40
CA PRO A 22 9.62 20.27 -6.96
C PRO A 22 10.32 19.34 -5.94
N PRO A 23 11.65 19.22 -6.00
CA PRO A 23 12.40 18.35 -5.11
C PRO A 23 12.02 18.64 -3.66
N GLN A 24 11.48 17.64 -2.97
CA GLN A 24 11.10 17.78 -1.56
C GLN A 24 12.36 17.63 -0.70
N PRO A 25 12.68 18.60 0.16
CA PRO A 25 13.70 18.42 1.19
C PRO A 25 13.40 17.11 1.95
N LEU A 26 14.40 16.34 2.31
CA LEU A 26 14.29 15.07 3.03
C LEU A 26 13.69 13.89 2.21
N ALA A 27 13.32 14.05 0.94
CA ALA A 27 12.88 12.93 0.13
C ALA A 27 13.92 11.80 0.09
N ASN A 28 15.18 12.18 -0.14
CA ASN A 28 16.32 11.26 -0.26
C ASN A 28 17.47 11.61 0.72
N ILE A 29 17.24 12.55 1.64
CA ILE A 29 18.21 12.96 2.65
C ILE A 29 17.77 12.39 3.99
N ALA A 30 18.65 11.65 4.67
CA ALA A 30 18.39 11.10 6.00
C ALA A 30 18.27 12.22 7.04
N LEU A 31 17.53 11.97 8.11
CA LEU A 31 17.49 12.83 9.28
C LEU A 31 18.84 12.83 9.98
N ALA A 32 19.20 13.96 10.60
CA ALA A 32 20.45 14.07 11.36
C ALA A 32 20.47 13.17 12.60
N ASP A 33 19.31 12.91 13.19
CA ASP A 33 19.13 11.99 14.30
C ASP A 33 19.01 10.54 13.78
N PRO A 34 19.97 9.65 14.08
CA PRO A 34 19.95 8.28 13.57
C PRO A 34 18.79 7.44 14.12
N VAL A 35 18.31 7.73 15.33
CA VAL A 35 17.16 7.01 15.93
C VAL A 35 15.89 7.36 15.17
N LYS A 36 15.64 8.66 14.95
CA LYS A 36 14.50 9.14 14.18
C LYS A 36 14.55 8.67 12.73
N GLU A 37 15.73 8.62 12.12
CA GLU A 37 15.85 8.08 10.76
C GLU A 37 15.56 6.58 10.70
N ALA A 38 15.96 5.79 11.71
CA ALA A 38 15.62 4.38 11.79
C ALA A 38 14.10 4.16 11.90
N GLU A 39 13.41 4.96 12.73
CA GLU A 39 11.96 4.95 12.85
C GLU A 39 11.28 5.32 11.53
N ALA A 40 11.78 6.36 10.84
CA ALA A 40 11.28 6.79 9.55
C ALA A 40 11.41 5.67 8.51
N LYS A 41 12.58 5.05 8.40
CA LYS A 41 12.83 3.93 7.47
C LYS A 41 11.94 2.74 7.78
N ALA A 42 11.81 2.35 9.04
CA ALA A 42 10.94 1.25 9.45
C ALA A 42 9.49 1.52 9.05
N LEU A 43 8.98 2.74 9.28
CA LEU A 43 7.63 3.11 8.87
C LEU A 43 7.49 3.10 7.35
N MET A 44 8.42 3.71 6.60
CA MET A 44 8.38 3.78 5.14
C MET A 44 8.37 2.41 4.46
N ALA A 45 9.07 1.42 5.03
CA ALA A 45 9.07 0.05 4.52
C ALA A 45 7.69 -0.64 4.66
N THR A 46 6.85 -0.20 5.60
CA THR A 46 5.50 -0.75 5.81
C THR A 46 4.40 0.00 5.06
N LEU A 47 4.75 1.06 4.35
CA LEU A 47 3.80 1.87 3.60
C LEU A 47 3.93 1.61 2.09
N ARG A 48 2.81 1.37 1.46
CA ARG A 48 2.71 1.12 0.03
C ARG A 48 2.70 2.43 -0.75
N CYS A 49 3.45 2.50 -1.83
CA CYS A 49 3.33 3.60 -2.78
C CYS A 49 2.02 3.44 -3.57
N VAL A 50 1.14 4.44 -3.51
CA VAL A 50 -0.21 4.36 -4.09
C VAL A 50 -0.25 4.40 -5.63
N VAL A 51 0.83 4.85 -6.28
CA VAL A 51 0.96 4.93 -7.75
C VAL A 51 1.99 3.96 -8.31
N CYS A 52 2.68 3.22 -7.44
CA CYS A 52 3.74 2.30 -7.82
C CYS A 52 3.21 0.87 -7.75
N GLN A 53 3.57 -0.01 -8.64
CA GLN A 53 3.09 -1.38 -8.78
C GLN A 53 3.30 -2.27 -7.53
N GLY A 54 2.83 -1.80 -6.37
CA GLY A 54 2.89 -2.53 -5.12
C GLY A 54 4.19 -2.37 -4.32
N GLN A 55 5.12 -1.51 -4.73
CA GLN A 55 6.36 -1.23 -4.00
C GLN A 55 6.11 -0.41 -2.72
N SER A 56 7.01 -0.53 -1.74
CA SER A 56 7.01 0.37 -0.58
C SER A 56 7.46 1.76 -0.99
N ILE A 57 7.10 2.78 -0.19
CA ILE A 57 7.63 4.12 -0.41
C ILE A 57 9.14 4.20 -0.11
N ALA A 58 9.69 3.23 0.61
CA ALA A 58 11.14 3.13 0.85
C ALA A 58 11.90 2.73 -0.41
N ASP A 59 11.30 1.84 -1.24
CA ASP A 59 11.97 1.18 -2.36
C ASP A 59 11.61 1.78 -3.74
N SER A 60 10.62 2.65 -3.78
CA SER A 60 10.14 3.24 -5.03
C SER A 60 10.85 4.54 -5.38
N ASP A 61 11.23 4.68 -6.66
CA ASP A 61 11.84 5.89 -7.22
C ASP A 61 10.81 6.90 -7.76
N ALA A 62 9.51 6.61 -7.66
CA ALA A 62 8.46 7.51 -8.11
C ALA A 62 8.43 8.82 -7.31
N ASP A 63 8.12 9.94 -7.96
CA ASP A 63 8.04 11.27 -7.33
C ASP A 63 7.04 11.31 -6.16
N MET A 64 5.95 10.54 -6.29
CA MET A 64 4.99 10.40 -5.19
C MET A 64 5.61 9.72 -3.97
N ALA A 65 6.39 8.65 -4.18
CA ALA A 65 7.10 7.98 -3.09
C ALA A 65 8.13 8.91 -2.44
N ALA A 66 8.84 9.70 -3.24
CA ALA A 66 9.76 10.72 -2.76
C ALA A 66 9.05 11.76 -1.86
N SER A 67 7.90 12.26 -2.30
CA SER A 67 7.07 13.19 -1.53
C SER A 67 6.57 12.58 -0.22
N MET A 68 6.16 11.31 -0.25
CA MET A 68 5.72 10.59 0.95
C MET A 68 6.87 10.33 1.92
N ARG A 69 8.08 10.00 1.42
CA ARG A 69 9.28 9.88 2.27
C ARG A 69 9.60 11.19 2.98
N ALA A 70 9.55 12.32 2.25
CA ALA A 70 9.76 13.62 2.85
C ALA A 70 8.75 13.93 3.95
N LEU A 71 7.47 13.66 3.71
CA LEU A 71 6.39 13.86 4.69
C LEU A 71 6.61 13.01 5.94
N VAL A 72 6.95 11.74 5.80
CA VAL A 72 7.21 10.84 6.94
C VAL A 72 8.38 11.39 7.78
N ARG A 73 9.51 11.75 7.14
CA ARG A 73 10.66 12.30 7.85
C ARG A 73 10.36 13.63 8.54
N GLN A 74 9.62 14.54 7.89
CA GLN A 74 9.21 15.81 8.49
C GLN A 74 8.39 15.61 9.76
N ARG A 75 7.43 14.70 9.74
CA ARG A 75 6.55 14.42 10.89
C ARG A 75 7.30 13.73 12.04
N ILE A 76 8.17 12.78 11.73
CA ILE A 76 9.01 12.12 12.74
C ILE A 76 10.01 13.14 13.33
N ALA A 77 10.60 14.02 12.52
CA ALA A 77 11.44 15.09 13.01
C ALA A 77 10.69 16.03 13.97
N ALA A 78 9.42 16.31 13.69
CA ALA A 78 8.52 17.08 14.55
C ALA A 78 8.08 16.35 15.83
N GLY A 79 8.43 15.06 16.01
CA GLY A 79 8.12 14.28 17.20
C GLY A 79 6.80 13.51 17.13
N GLU A 80 6.17 13.40 15.95
CA GLU A 80 5.01 12.51 15.78
C GLU A 80 5.44 11.04 15.85
N SER A 81 4.60 10.21 16.47
CA SER A 81 4.85 8.77 16.53
C SER A 81 4.59 8.10 15.17
N PRO A 82 5.34 7.04 14.81
CA PRO A 82 5.09 6.27 13.59
C PRO A 82 3.64 5.77 13.46
N ALA A 83 3.02 5.38 14.59
CA ALA A 83 1.64 4.91 14.63
C ALA A 83 0.64 6.02 14.26
N SER A 84 0.85 7.24 14.75
CA SER A 84 0.00 8.40 14.41
C SER A 84 0.12 8.76 12.94
N ILE A 85 1.34 8.76 12.40
CA ILE A 85 1.61 9.06 10.98
C ILE A 85 0.93 8.01 10.09
N ARG A 86 1.04 6.72 10.43
CA ARG A 86 0.35 5.64 9.71
C ARG A 86 -1.15 5.83 9.73
N ALA A 87 -1.74 6.08 10.90
CA ALA A 87 -3.19 6.29 11.04
C ALA A 87 -3.67 7.47 10.18
N TRP A 88 -2.91 8.56 10.14
CA TRP A 88 -3.23 9.72 9.31
C TRP A 88 -3.17 9.38 7.81
N LEU A 89 -2.14 8.63 7.38
CA LEU A 89 -2.02 8.19 5.99
C LEU A 89 -3.14 7.25 5.59
N VAL A 90 -3.52 6.31 6.45
CA VAL A 90 -4.66 5.40 6.23
C VAL A 90 -5.97 6.17 6.12
N ALA A 91 -6.20 7.16 7.00
CA ALA A 91 -7.40 7.99 6.93
C ALA A 91 -7.50 8.79 5.62
N ARG A 92 -6.35 9.17 5.01
CA ARG A 92 -6.32 9.99 3.80
C ARG A 92 -6.31 9.18 2.51
N TYR A 93 -5.64 8.03 2.48
CA TYR A 93 -5.42 7.22 1.27
C TYR A 93 -6.11 5.86 1.33
N GLY A 94 -6.72 5.49 2.46
CA GLY A 94 -7.37 4.22 2.69
C GLY A 94 -6.43 3.13 3.20
N GLU A 95 -7.01 2.02 3.64
CA GLU A 95 -6.29 0.86 4.22
C GLU A 95 -5.24 0.26 3.27
N TYR A 96 -5.42 0.43 1.97
CA TYR A 96 -4.52 -0.09 0.96
C TYR A 96 -3.08 0.43 1.08
N ILE A 97 -2.88 1.60 1.73
CA ILE A 97 -1.55 2.20 1.89
C ILE A 97 -0.66 1.41 2.85
N SER A 98 -1.23 0.61 3.76
CA SER A 98 -0.48 -0.17 4.74
C SER A 98 -0.31 -1.61 4.29
N TYR A 99 0.91 -2.17 4.43
CA TYR A 99 1.14 -3.61 4.30
C TYR A 99 0.69 -4.38 5.53
N ASP A 100 0.52 -3.70 6.67
CA ASP A 100 0.01 -4.31 7.91
C ASP A 100 -1.52 -4.27 7.86
N PRO A 101 -2.19 -5.40 7.59
CA PRO A 101 -3.65 -5.43 7.57
C PRO A 101 -4.17 -5.21 9.00
N PRO A 102 -5.09 -4.27 9.20
CA PRO A 102 -5.68 -4.09 10.51
C PRO A 102 -6.46 -5.35 10.91
N LEU A 103 -6.33 -5.76 12.17
CA LEU A 103 -7.21 -6.75 12.76
C LEU A 103 -8.57 -6.09 13.04
N SER A 104 -9.36 -5.92 11.99
CA SER A 104 -10.70 -5.33 12.08
C SER A 104 -11.78 -6.41 12.05
N GLY A 105 -12.99 -6.04 12.46
CA GLY A 105 -14.16 -6.95 12.36
C GLY A 105 -14.45 -7.43 10.94
N LEU A 106 -13.91 -6.76 9.92
CA LEU A 106 -14.06 -7.16 8.52
C LEU A 106 -12.97 -8.17 8.07
N THR A 107 -11.79 -8.12 8.70
CA THR A 107 -10.62 -8.96 8.28
C THR A 107 -10.43 -10.21 9.13
N TRP A 108 -11.01 -10.28 10.34
CA TRP A 108 -10.86 -11.45 11.20
C TRP A 108 -11.33 -12.79 10.58
N PRO A 109 -12.38 -12.83 9.72
CA PRO A 109 -12.77 -14.10 9.08
C PRO A 109 -11.69 -14.66 8.17
N LEU A 110 -10.85 -13.79 7.55
CA LEU A 110 -9.73 -14.21 6.70
C LEU A 110 -8.67 -14.97 7.52
N TRP A 111 -8.49 -14.57 8.77
CA TRP A 111 -7.55 -15.23 9.68
C TRP A 111 -8.07 -16.55 10.24
N LEU A 112 -9.39 -16.68 10.42
CA LEU A 112 -10.01 -17.91 10.87
C LEU A 112 -10.23 -18.93 9.74
N ALA A 113 -10.41 -18.49 8.50
CA ALA A 113 -10.68 -19.37 7.37
C ALA A 113 -9.69 -20.55 7.25
N PRO A 114 -8.35 -20.35 7.30
CA PRO A 114 -7.42 -21.47 7.20
C PRO A 114 -7.54 -22.46 8.36
N LEU A 115 -7.82 -21.99 9.58
CA LEU A 115 -8.00 -22.86 10.74
C LEU A 115 -9.26 -23.72 10.64
N VAL A 116 -10.36 -23.12 10.18
CA VAL A 116 -11.62 -23.83 9.93
C VAL A 116 -11.45 -24.88 8.83
N LEU A 117 -10.76 -24.52 7.72
CA LEU A 117 -10.51 -25.46 6.64
C LEU A 117 -9.61 -26.63 7.09
N LEU A 118 -8.59 -26.37 7.90
CA LEU A 118 -7.74 -27.41 8.46
C LEU A 118 -8.53 -28.34 9.40
N ALA A 119 -9.36 -27.77 10.27
CA ALA A 119 -10.21 -28.56 11.18
C ALA A 119 -11.20 -29.44 10.40
N LEU A 120 -11.86 -28.87 9.39
CA LEU A 120 -12.79 -29.61 8.52
C LEU A 120 -12.08 -30.70 7.73
N GLY A 121 -10.92 -30.39 7.13
CA GLY A 121 -10.12 -31.35 6.39
C GLY A 121 -9.64 -32.52 7.26
N THR A 122 -9.16 -32.25 8.46
CA THR A 122 -8.76 -33.31 9.41
C THR A 122 -9.93 -34.15 9.89
N TRP A 123 -11.10 -33.53 10.09
CA TRP A 123 -12.32 -34.25 10.47
C TRP A 123 -12.79 -35.20 9.34
N LEU A 124 -12.83 -34.73 8.10
CA LEU A 124 -13.19 -35.53 6.92
C LEU A 124 -12.18 -36.67 6.67
N ALA A 125 -10.88 -36.38 6.79
CA ALA A 125 -9.83 -37.38 6.62
C ALA A 125 -9.96 -38.52 7.66
N ARG A 126 -10.17 -38.16 8.93
CA ARG A 126 -10.39 -39.17 9.98
C ARG A 126 -11.61 -40.05 9.71
N GLY A 127 -12.69 -39.48 9.17
CA GLY A 127 -13.91 -40.20 8.77
C GLY A 127 -13.63 -41.20 7.65
N SER A 128 -12.85 -40.80 6.64
CA SER A 128 -12.48 -41.62 5.50
C SER A 128 -11.59 -42.81 5.88
N PHE A 129 -10.54 -42.58 6.70
CA PHE A 129 -9.65 -43.64 7.17
C PHE A 129 -10.35 -44.67 8.07
N ARG A 130 -11.36 -44.28 8.85
CA ARG A 130 -12.17 -45.22 9.64
C ARG A 130 -13.03 -46.14 8.77
N ARG A 131 -13.47 -45.66 7.60
CA ARG A 131 -14.32 -46.44 6.68
C ARG A 131 -13.55 -47.48 5.89
N THR A 132 -12.26 -47.23 5.63
CA THR A 132 -11.38 -48.14 4.85
C THR A 132 -10.82 -49.30 5.71
N ARG A 133 -10.89 -49.19 7.06
CA ARG A 133 -10.42 -50.24 8.00
C ARG A 133 -11.54 -51.26 8.40
N ARG A 134 -12.74 -51.13 7.88
CA ARG A 134 -13.82 -52.12 8.02
C ARG A 134 -14.02 -52.89 6.69
#